data_060b18f3a6be30a24480be975991a3ab
#
_entry.id   060b18f3a6be30a24480be975991a3ab
#
_cell.length_a   1.000
_cell.length_b   1.000
_cell.length_c   1.000
_cell.angle_alpha   90.00
_cell.angle_beta   90.00
_cell.angle_gamma   90.00
#
_symmetry.space_group_name_H-M   'P 1'
#
loop_
_entity.id
_entity.type
_entity.pdbx_description
1 polymer ?
#
loop_
_entity_poly.entity_id
_entity_poly.type
_entity_poly.pdbx_seq_one_letter_code
_entity_poly.pdbx_strand_id
1 'polypeptide(L)'
;PFTQLIKEDIPMVFRIFARDIRNLWRRPVALIIVLGVAFIPSLYAWINIYANWDPYGNTGNLQVAVASKDAGYQVEGVTVNMGDSVIESLRGDENFDWQFTSEAEARDGVESGKYYAAVIIPTSFTEDIVTFITDSTERPAIEYYSNEKKNAIAAKITTTGMGTLRSTINEQFINTV
;
A
#
# COMPACT_ATOMS: atom_id res chain seq x y z
N PRO A 1 -54.42 2.84 -10.33
CA PRO A 1 -54.78 3.26 -8.96
C PRO A 1 -53.56 3.61 -8.10
N PHE A 2 -52.43 2.92 -8.25
CA PHE A 2 -51.22 3.16 -7.47
C PHE A 2 -50.58 4.55 -7.68
N THR A 3 -50.65 5.06 -8.89
CA THR A 3 -50.02 6.35 -9.26
C THR A 3 -50.79 7.56 -8.70
N GLN A 4 -52.07 7.41 -8.38
CA GLN A 4 -52.86 8.48 -7.75
C GLN A 4 -52.61 8.60 -6.25
N LEU A 5 -52.42 7.48 -5.55
CA LEU A 5 -52.08 7.47 -4.11
C LEU A 5 -50.75 8.19 -3.81
N ILE A 6 -49.73 7.97 -4.68
CA ILE A 6 -48.42 8.62 -4.51
C ILE A 6 -48.48 10.15 -4.70
N LYS A 7 -49.42 10.64 -5.52
CA LYS A 7 -49.52 12.05 -5.89
C LYS A 7 -50.19 12.92 -4.81
N GLU A 8 -51.04 12.32 -3.98
CA GLU A 8 -51.74 13.00 -2.88
C GLU A 8 -50.92 12.99 -1.57
N ASP A 9 -50.07 11.97 -1.35
CA ASP A 9 -49.28 11.82 -0.13
C ASP A 9 -48.02 12.70 -0.08
N ILE A 10 -47.44 13.02 -1.24
CA ILE A 10 -46.22 13.89 -1.32
C ILE A 10 -46.44 15.28 -0.67
N PRO A 11 -47.56 16.01 -0.95
CA PRO A 11 -47.77 17.30 -0.31
C PRO A 11 -48.04 17.18 1.20
N MET A 12 -48.59 16.07 1.67
CA MET A 12 -48.83 15.83 3.09
C MET A 12 -47.51 15.58 3.81
N VAL A 13 -46.63 14.76 3.29
CA VAL A 13 -45.26 14.48 3.83
C VAL A 13 -44.45 15.79 3.91
N PHE A 14 -44.50 16.61 2.87
CA PHE A 14 -43.79 17.90 2.86
C PHE A 14 -44.32 18.87 3.92
N ARG A 15 -45.62 18.88 4.14
CA ARG A 15 -46.23 19.72 5.17
C ARG A 15 -45.87 19.26 6.58
N ILE A 16 -45.83 17.97 6.83
CA ILE A 16 -45.41 17.39 8.09
C ILE A 16 -43.92 17.75 8.34
N PHE A 17 -43.05 17.50 7.36
CA PHE A 17 -41.64 17.83 7.42
C PHE A 17 -41.39 19.31 7.71
N ALA A 18 -42.05 20.21 6.99
CA ALA A 18 -41.91 21.65 7.21
C ALA A 18 -42.38 22.10 8.62
N ARG A 19 -43.43 21.44 9.15
CA ARG A 19 -43.93 21.68 10.49
C ARG A 19 -42.94 21.19 11.54
N ASP A 20 -42.36 20.01 11.34
CA ASP A 20 -41.42 19.40 12.27
C ASP A 20 -40.09 20.19 12.32
N ILE A 21 -39.60 20.64 11.18
CA ILE A 21 -38.42 21.53 11.14
C ILE A 21 -38.72 22.84 11.87
N ARG A 22 -39.90 23.48 11.64
CA ARG A 22 -40.25 24.70 12.33
C ARG A 22 -40.36 24.49 13.83
N ASN A 23 -40.90 23.38 14.30
CA ASN A 23 -41.00 23.04 15.71
C ASN A 23 -39.62 22.78 16.33
N LEU A 24 -38.72 22.16 15.59
CA LEU A 24 -37.34 21.93 16.01
C LEU A 24 -36.59 23.25 16.25
N TRP A 25 -36.72 24.21 15.32
CA TRP A 25 -36.13 25.55 15.47
C TRP A 25 -36.65 26.32 16.67
N ARG A 26 -37.85 26.06 17.14
CA ARG A 26 -38.44 26.70 18.32
C ARG A 26 -38.01 26.06 19.65
N ARG A 27 -37.33 24.92 19.59
CA ARG A 27 -36.88 24.18 20.79
C ARG A 27 -35.36 24.01 20.77
N PRO A 28 -34.61 24.96 21.38
CA PRO A 28 -33.14 24.94 21.26
C PRO A 28 -32.50 23.67 21.81
N VAL A 29 -33.05 23.08 22.88
CA VAL A 29 -32.56 21.82 23.42
C VAL A 29 -32.70 20.66 22.43
N ALA A 30 -33.84 20.55 21.78
CA ALA A 30 -34.08 19.51 20.75
C ALA A 30 -33.15 19.71 19.54
N LEU A 31 -32.92 20.97 19.15
CA LEU A 31 -31.99 21.30 18.06
C LEU A 31 -30.56 20.86 18.40
N ILE A 32 -30.07 21.12 19.61
CA ILE A 32 -28.74 20.72 20.06
C ILE A 32 -28.60 19.17 20.04
N ILE A 33 -29.62 18.44 20.50
CA ILE A 33 -29.61 17.00 20.51
C ILE A 33 -29.53 16.44 19.06
N VAL A 34 -30.39 16.97 18.15
CA VAL A 34 -30.40 16.52 16.75
C VAL A 34 -29.06 16.82 16.06
N LEU A 35 -28.52 18.04 16.30
CA LEU A 35 -27.21 18.40 15.74
C LEU A 35 -26.10 17.52 16.32
N GLY A 36 -26.12 17.24 17.62
CA GLY A 36 -25.15 16.34 18.24
C GLY A 36 -25.19 14.92 17.68
N VAL A 37 -26.40 14.37 17.55
CA VAL A 37 -26.58 13.01 16.98
C VAL A 37 -26.18 12.96 15.50
N ALA A 38 -26.38 14.02 14.74
CA ALA A 38 -25.96 14.09 13.33
C ALA A 38 -24.44 14.35 13.19
N PHE A 39 -23.87 15.23 14.04
CA PHE A 39 -22.49 15.67 13.92
C PHE A 39 -21.49 14.61 14.38
N ILE A 40 -21.76 13.88 15.47
CA ILE A 40 -20.83 12.88 16.02
C ILE A 40 -20.54 11.74 15.01
N PRO A 41 -21.54 11.08 14.41
CA PRO A 41 -21.28 10.07 13.39
C PRO A 41 -20.60 10.63 12.15
N SER A 42 -20.96 11.84 11.74
CA SER A 42 -20.33 12.50 10.57
C SER A 42 -18.88 12.82 10.83
N LEU A 43 -18.54 13.33 12.02
CA LEU A 43 -17.16 13.58 12.44
C LEU A 43 -16.34 12.28 12.49
N TYR A 44 -16.92 11.23 13.07
CA TYR A 44 -16.28 9.92 13.09
C TYR A 44 -16.01 9.37 11.68
N ALA A 45 -17.00 9.43 10.80
CA ALA A 45 -16.85 9.02 9.41
C ALA A 45 -15.77 9.85 8.70
N TRP A 46 -15.78 11.17 8.88
CA TRP A 46 -14.81 12.07 8.26
C TRP A 46 -13.38 11.83 8.74
N ILE A 47 -13.17 11.63 10.04
CA ILE A 47 -11.86 11.29 10.62
C ILE A 47 -11.36 9.96 10.07
N ASN A 48 -12.23 8.94 9.99
CA ASN A 48 -11.86 7.65 9.41
C ASN A 48 -11.51 7.73 7.93
N ILE A 49 -12.31 8.47 7.15
CA ILE A 49 -12.02 8.70 5.73
C ILE A 49 -10.70 9.46 5.59
N TYR A 50 -10.47 10.52 6.36
CA TYR A 50 -9.25 11.30 6.31
C TYR A 50 -8.01 10.49 6.71
N ALA A 51 -8.11 9.68 7.77
CA ALA A 51 -7.02 8.82 8.23
C ALA A 51 -6.67 7.71 7.23
N ASN A 52 -7.64 7.28 6.41
CA ASN A 52 -7.44 6.24 5.40
C ASN A 52 -7.49 6.78 3.96
N TRP A 53 -7.41 8.10 3.77
CA TRP A 53 -7.53 8.73 2.46
C TRP A 53 -6.38 8.33 1.53
N ASP A 54 -5.19 8.27 2.07
CA ASP A 54 -4.00 7.81 1.38
C ASP A 54 -3.15 6.91 2.27
N PRO A 55 -3.51 5.63 2.40
CA PRO A 55 -2.73 4.69 3.18
C PRO A 55 -1.35 4.42 2.57
N TYR A 56 -1.13 4.82 1.32
CA TYR A 56 0.12 4.62 0.60
C TYR A 56 1.05 5.86 0.66
N GLY A 57 0.51 7.06 0.80
CA GLY A 57 1.29 8.29 0.97
C GLY A 57 2.04 8.38 2.30
N ASN A 58 1.71 7.54 3.27
CA ASN A 58 2.39 7.45 4.57
C ASN A 58 3.32 6.22 4.70
N THR A 59 3.65 5.55 3.61
CA THR A 59 4.53 4.38 3.63
C THR A 59 6.01 4.72 3.78
N GLY A 60 6.42 5.97 3.53
CA GLY A 60 7.80 6.44 3.67
C GLY A 60 8.44 6.23 5.05
N ASN A 61 7.63 6.01 6.10
CA ASN A 61 8.11 5.66 7.44
C ASN A 61 8.09 4.15 7.72
N LEU A 62 7.66 3.32 6.76
CA LEU A 62 7.63 1.88 6.94
C LEU A 62 8.99 1.28 6.59
N GLN A 63 9.66 0.76 7.61
CA GLN A 63 10.97 0.15 7.46
C GLN A 63 10.87 -1.19 6.75
N VAL A 64 11.49 -1.27 5.57
CA VAL A 64 11.61 -2.49 4.77
C VAL A 64 13.10 -2.82 4.62
N ALA A 65 13.49 -4.00 5.09
CA ALA A 65 14.86 -4.46 4.97
C ALA A 65 15.16 -4.94 3.55
N VAL A 66 16.35 -4.64 3.05
CA VAL A 66 16.85 -5.15 1.77
C VAL A 66 18.22 -5.76 1.96
N ALA A 67 18.37 -7.00 1.51
CA ALA A 67 19.64 -7.69 1.51
C ALA A 67 19.95 -8.23 0.11
N SER A 68 21.12 -7.94 -0.43
CA SER A 68 21.60 -8.54 -1.67
C SER A 68 22.74 -9.53 -1.37
N LYS A 69 22.61 -10.71 -1.97
CA LYS A 69 23.65 -11.73 -2.03
C LYS A 69 24.14 -11.97 -3.46
N ASP A 70 23.61 -11.18 -4.40
CA ASP A 70 23.92 -11.37 -5.81
C ASP A 70 25.45 -11.38 -6.06
N ALA A 71 25.92 -12.45 -6.65
CA ALA A 71 27.34 -12.61 -6.98
C ALA A 71 27.72 -11.91 -8.28
N GLY A 72 26.74 -11.40 -9.02
CA GLY A 72 26.93 -10.93 -10.39
C GLY A 72 27.15 -12.07 -11.36
N TYR A 73 27.22 -11.74 -12.64
CA TYR A 73 27.50 -12.69 -13.73
C TYR A 73 28.43 -12.08 -14.77
N GLN A 74 29.27 -12.91 -15.37
CA GLN A 74 30.16 -12.46 -16.44
C GLN A 74 29.52 -12.62 -17.82
N VAL A 75 29.35 -11.47 -18.50
CA VAL A 75 28.85 -11.41 -19.87
C VAL A 75 29.98 -10.86 -20.75
N GLU A 76 30.45 -11.62 -21.72
CA GLU A 76 31.51 -11.20 -22.65
C GLU A 76 32.77 -10.60 -21.99
N GLY A 77 33.12 -11.08 -20.79
CA GLY A 77 34.30 -10.60 -20.03
C GLY A 77 34.04 -9.36 -19.16
N VAL A 78 32.81 -8.86 -19.12
CA VAL A 78 32.36 -7.80 -18.22
C VAL A 78 31.54 -8.41 -17.09
N THR A 79 31.87 -8.08 -15.85
CA THR A 79 31.05 -8.48 -14.70
C THR A 79 29.88 -7.51 -14.56
N VAL A 80 28.67 -8.03 -14.65
CA VAL A 80 27.41 -7.32 -14.42
C VAL A 80 26.84 -7.77 -13.08
N ASN A 81 26.34 -6.85 -12.28
CA ASN A 81 25.62 -7.14 -11.02
C ASN A 81 24.30 -6.38 -11.01
N MET A 82 23.20 -7.07 -11.31
CA MET A 82 21.85 -6.49 -11.35
C MET A 82 21.31 -6.25 -9.93
N GLY A 83 21.78 -7.05 -8.95
CA GLY A 83 21.44 -6.85 -7.54
C GLY A 83 21.92 -5.52 -7.00
N ASP A 84 23.15 -5.12 -7.35
CA ASP A 84 23.68 -3.81 -6.98
C ASP A 84 22.90 -2.67 -7.65
N SER A 85 22.50 -2.86 -8.91
CA SER A 85 21.68 -1.89 -9.63
C SER A 85 20.28 -1.72 -8.98
N VAL A 86 19.69 -2.81 -8.49
CA VAL A 86 18.43 -2.75 -7.72
C VAL A 86 18.63 -1.98 -6.41
N ILE A 87 19.70 -2.29 -5.67
CA ILE A 87 20.04 -1.58 -4.42
C ILE A 87 20.18 -0.08 -4.66
N GLU A 88 20.89 0.32 -5.70
CA GLU A 88 21.12 1.74 -6.01
C GLU A 88 19.81 2.44 -6.38
N SER A 89 18.94 1.78 -7.13
CA SER A 89 17.60 2.30 -7.46
C SER A 89 16.73 2.48 -6.21
N LEU A 90 16.78 1.54 -5.27
CA LEU A 90 16.03 1.63 -4.02
C LEU A 90 16.56 2.70 -3.08
N ARG A 91 17.85 3.09 -3.18
CA ARG A 91 18.40 4.22 -2.40
C ARG A 91 17.78 5.56 -2.77
N GLY A 92 17.32 5.70 -4.02
CA GLY A 92 16.63 6.90 -4.51
C GLY A 92 15.11 6.86 -4.36
N ASP A 93 14.54 5.76 -3.86
CA ASP A 93 13.10 5.58 -3.73
C ASP A 93 12.63 6.01 -2.33
N GLU A 94 11.71 6.99 -2.27
CA GLU A 94 11.14 7.55 -1.04
C GLU A 94 9.82 6.87 -0.62
N ASN A 95 9.37 5.85 -1.34
CA ASN A 95 8.09 5.19 -1.04
C ASN A 95 8.13 4.41 0.28
N PHE A 96 9.32 3.93 0.68
CA PHE A 96 9.56 3.22 1.94
C PHE A 96 10.86 3.70 2.59
N ASP A 97 10.99 3.45 3.90
CA ASP A 97 12.25 3.59 4.61
C ASP A 97 13.10 2.33 4.41
N TRP A 98 13.85 2.31 3.30
CA TRP A 98 14.66 1.17 2.89
C TRP A 98 15.88 1.00 3.80
N GLN A 99 15.96 -0.13 4.48
CA GLN A 99 17.05 -0.49 5.38
C GLN A 99 17.95 -1.54 4.73
N PHE A 100 19.12 -1.13 4.25
CA PHE A 100 20.09 -2.01 3.61
C PHE A 100 20.90 -2.74 4.66
N THR A 101 20.78 -4.06 4.73
CA THR A 101 21.34 -4.87 5.80
C THR A 101 21.72 -6.27 5.30
N SER A 102 22.25 -7.13 6.18
CA SER A 102 22.50 -8.53 5.87
C SER A 102 21.22 -9.36 5.85
N GLU A 103 21.22 -10.51 5.15
CA GLU A 103 20.08 -11.43 5.15
C GLU A 103 19.67 -11.85 6.58
N ALA A 104 20.64 -12.17 7.44
CA ALA A 104 20.35 -12.57 8.81
C ALA A 104 19.63 -11.50 9.60
N GLU A 105 20.14 -10.25 9.55
CA GLU A 105 19.50 -9.10 10.19
C GLU A 105 18.12 -8.77 9.57
N ALA A 106 17.98 -8.93 8.27
CA ALA A 106 16.69 -8.71 7.60
C ALA A 106 15.64 -9.69 8.11
N ARG A 107 15.97 -10.99 8.20
CA ARG A 107 15.07 -12.04 8.72
C ARG A 107 14.75 -11.82 10.19
N ASP A 108 15.74 -11.67 11.03
CA ASP A 108 15.58 -11.42 12.47
C ASP A 108 14.76 -10.14 12.73
N GLY A 109 15.00 -9.10 11.93
CA GLY A 109 14.27 -7.84 12.01
C GLY A 109 12.78 -7.98 11.68
N VAL A 110 12.42 -8.82 10.70
CA VAL A 110 11.03 -9.13 10.38
C VAL A 110 10.39 -9.98 11.49
N GLU A 111 11.09 -10.99 12.00
CA GLU A 111 10.59 -11.86 13.08
C GLU A 111 10.38 -11.08 14.38
N SER A 112 11.31 -10.20 14.74
CA SER A 112 11.21 -9.34 15.93
C SER A 112 10.18 -8.21 15.75
N GLY A 113 9.79 -7.89 14.51
CA GLY A 113 8.89 -6.80 14.16
C GLY A 113 9.55 -5.43 14.10
N LYS A 114 10.88 -5.40 13.98
CA LYS A 114 11.65 -4.19 13.66
C LYS A 114 11.37 -3.73 12.24
N TYR A 115 11.35 -4.66 11.29
CA TYR A 115 11.00 -4.40 9.89
C TYR A 115 9.62 -4.95 9.57
N TYR A 116 8.90 -4.25 8.72
CA TYR A 116 7.59 -4.70 8.21
C TYR A 116 7.71 -5.85 7.23
N ALA A 117 8.76 -5.82 6.44
CA ALA A 117 9.08 -6.82 5.45
C ALA A 117 10.59 -6.84 5.17
N ALA A 118 11.05 -7.90 4.51
CA ALA A 118 12.40 -7.98 3.98
C ALA A 118 12.37 -8.50 2.54
N VAL A 119 13.20 -7.91 1.72
CA VAL A 119 13.49 -8.30 0.34
C VAL A 119 14.90 -8.87 0.30
N ILE A 120 15.05 -10.10 -0.15
CA ILE A 120 16.34 -10.75 -0.26
C ILE A 120 16.58 -11.09 -1.72
N ILE A 121 17.64 -10.52 -2.28
CA ILE A 121 18.10 -10.79 -3.63
C ILE A 121 19.04 -11.99 -3.55
N PRO A 122 18.72 -13.13 -4.21
CA PRO A 122 19.51 -14.35 -4.12
C PRO A 122 20.86 -14.21 -4.84
N THR A 123 21.76 -15.16 -4.55
CA THR A 123 23.13 -15.17 -5.10
C THR A 123 23.15 -15.32 -6.63
N SER A 124 22.20 -16.05 -7.19
CA SER A 124 22.09 -16.32 -8.63
C SER A 124 21.26 -15.27 -9.40
N PHE A 125 20.84 -14.17 -8.75
CA PHE A 125 19.87 -13.26 -9.35
C PHE A 125 20.28 -12.72 -10.73
N THR A 126 21.52 -12.24 -10.88
CA THR A 126 22.03 -11.77 -12.19
C THR A 126 22.20 -12.92 -13.18
N GLU A 127 22.69 -14.07 -12.74
CA GLU A 127 22.81 -15.26 -13.57
C GLU A 127 21.45 -15.71 -14.11
N ASP A 128 20.44 -15.80 -13.24
CA ASP A 128 19.07 -16.19 -13.59
C ASP A 128 18.45 -15.23 -14.61
N ILE A 129 18.69 -13.90 -14.46
CA ILE A 129 18.22 -12.90 -15.43
C ILE A 129 18.89 -13.12 -16.80
N VAL A 130 20.21 -13.24 -16.82
CA VAL A 130 20.96 -13.38 -18.08
C VAL A 130 20.61 -14.69 -18.79
N THR A 131 20.52 -15.79 -18.05
CA THR A 131 20.17 -17.11 -18.60
C THR A 131 18.72 -17.19 -19.05
N PHE A 132 17.80 -16.52 -18.33
CA PHE A 132 16.41 -16.43 -18.77
C PHE A 132 16.25 -15.73 -20.12
N ILE A 133 17.07 -14.72 -20.41
CA ILE A 133 17.05 -14.02 -21.71
C ILE A 133 17.56 -14.93 -22.82
N THR A 134 18.58 -15.76 -22.53
CA THR A 134 19.23 -16.60 -23.54
C THR A 134 18.53 -17.93 -23.72
N ASP A 135 17.97 -18.53 -22.68
CA ASP A 135 17.48 -19.93 -22.72
C ASP A 135 16.08 -20.16 -22.11
N SER A 136 15.45 -19.11 -21.53
CA SER A 136 14.08 -19.12 -20.95
C SER A 136 13.80 -20.24 -19.93
N THR A 137 14.83 -20.79 -19.26
CA THR A 137 14.72 -22.03 -18.48
C THR A 137 14.33 -21.77 -17.04
N GLU A 138 14.84 -20.73 -16.41
CA GLU A 138 14.49 -20.37 -15.03
C GLU A 138 14.10 -18.89 -14.92
N ARG A 139 13.07 -18.61 -14.11
CA ARG A 139 12.63 -17.24 -13.89
C ARG A 139 13.40 -16.65 -12.70
N PRO A 140 14.03 -15.47 -12.86
CA PRO A 140 14.63 -14.78 -11.74
C PRO A 140 13.61 -14.55 -10.64
N ALA A 141 13.93 -14.89 -9.42
CA ALA A 141 13.06 -14.77 -8.26
C ALA A 141 13.73 -13.95 -7.18
N ILE A 142 12.99 -13.08 -6.54
CA ILE A 142 13.39 -12.35 -5.34
C ILE A 142 12.63 -12.95 -4.16
N GLU A 143 13.32 -13.24 -3.08
CA GLU A 143 12.70 -13.75 -1.87
C GLU A 143 12.08 -12.60 -1.08
N TYR A 144 10.82 -12.77 -0.72
CA TYR A 144 10.10 -11.83 0.09
C TYR A 144 9.68 -12.45 1.43
N TYR A 145 9.99 -11.76 2.51
CA TYR A 145 9.60 -12.14 3.86
C TYR A 145 8.71 -11.08 4.49
N SER A 146 7.59 -11.49 5.07
CA SER A 146 6.72 -10.62 5.85
C SER A 146 6.19 -11.32 7.08
N ASN A 147 5.95 -10.57 8.15
CA ASN A 147 5.33 -11.10 9.36
C ASN A 147 3.81 -10.88 9.32
N GLU A 148 3.09 -11.79 8.66
CA GLU A 148 1.63 -11.72 8.49
C GLU A 148 0.86 -11.72 9.83
N LYS A 149 1.44 -12.29 10.89
CA LYS A 149 0.80 -12.38 12.21
C LYS A 149 0.70 -11.03 12.94
N LYS A 150 1.58 -10.09 12.59
CA LYS A 150 1.65 -8.77 13.25
C LYS A 150 0.95 -7.66 12.48
N ASN A 151 0.68 -7.83 11.19
CA ASN A 151 0.16 -6.71 10.41
C ASN A 151 -0.67 -7.15 9.19
N ALA A 152 -1.99 -6.99 9.27
CA ALA A 152 -2.91 -7.21 8.14
C ALA A 152 -2.65 -6.23 6.96
N ILE A 153 -1.96 -5.13 7.20
CA ILE A 153 -1.60 -4.12 6.18
C ILE A 153 -0.36 -4.58 5.40
N ALA A 154 0.51 -5.41 5.98
CA ALA A 154 1.74 -5.89 5.35
C ALA A 154 1.48 -6.58 4.01
N ALA A 155 0.44 -7.41 3.91
CA ALA A 155 0.07 -8.07 2.66
C ALA A 155 -0.26 -7.08 1.52
N LYS A 156 -0.81 -5.91 1.85
CA LYS A 156 -1.19 -4.89 0.87
C LYS A 156 0.00 -4.01 0.47
N ILE A 157 0.89 -3.72 1.43
CA ILE A 157 2.17 -3.04 1.20
C ILE A 157 3.06 -3.87 0.28
N THR A 158 3.07 -5.20 0.48
CA THR A 158 3.77 -6.17 -0.37
C THR A 158 3.43 -6.02 -1.84
N THR A 159 2.14 -5.96 -2.15
CA THR A 159 1.68 -5.87 -3.54
C THR A 159 2.13 -4.57 -4.20
N THR A 160 2.18 -3.47 -3.45
CA THR A 160 2.61 -2.16 -3.97
C THR A 160 4.13 -2.08 -4.07
N GLY A 161 4.87 -2.49 -3.04
CA GLY A 161 6.33 -2.50 -3.04
C GLY A 161 6.91 -3.45 -4.10
N MET A 162 6.31 -4.63 -4.26
CA MET A 162 6.67 -5.56 -5.35
C MET A 162 6.33 -5.01 -6.72
N GLY A 163 5.27 -4.19 -6.84
CA GLY A 163 4.95 -3.48 -8.08
C GLY A 163 6.04 -2.48 -8.46
N THR A 164 6.50 -1.68 -7.51
CA THR A 164 7.59 -0.72 -7.71
C THR A 164 8.90 -1.43 -8.02
N LEU A 165 9.26 -2.46 -7.26
CA LEU A 165 10.46 -3.26 -7.50
C LEU A 165 10.44 -3.90 -8.89
N ARG A 166 9.30 -4.44 -9.31
CA ARG A 166 9.12 -5.03 -10.64
C ARG A 166 9.25 -3.99 -11.75
N SER A 167 8.72 -2.77 -11.57
CA SER A 167 8.86 -1.71 -12.56
C SER A 167 10.32 -1.24 -12.64
N THR A 168 11.00 -1.09 -11.51
CA THR A 168 12.40 -0.69 -11.45
C THR A 168 13.31 -1.72 -12.13
N ILE A 169 13.12 -3.01 -11.87
CA ILE A 169 13.86 -4.09 -12.54
C ILE A 169 13.58 -4.07 -14.05
N ASN A 170 12.33 -3.88 -14.45
CA ASN A 170 11.96 -3.85 -15.87
C ASN A 170 12.53 -2.63 -16.59
N GLU A 171 12.58 -1.46 -15.95
CA GLU A 171 13.20 -0.25 -16.48
C GLU A 171 14.72 -0.38 -16.61
N GLN A 172 15.38 -0.92 -15.59
CA GLN A 172 16.83 -1.21 -15.65
C GLN A 172 17.16 -2.19 -16.78
N PHE A 173 16.31 -3.19 -16.97
CA PHE A 173 16.45 -4.17 -18.04
C PHE A 173 16.33 -3.55 -19.44
N ILE A 174 15.32 -2.70 -19.66
CA ILE A 174 15.12 -2.03 -20.94
C ILE A 174 16.26 -1.05 -21.27
N ASN A 175 16.88 -0.45 -20.26
CA ASN A 175 17.97 0.52 -20.45
C ASN A 175 19.35 -0.13 -20.61
N THR A 176 19.48 -1.44 -20.34
CA THR A 176 20.77 -2.16 -20.40
C THR A 176 20.90 -3.03 -21.67
N VAL A 177 19.80 -3.28 -22.38
CA VAL A 177 19.73 -4.00 -23.64
C VAL A 177 19.59 -3.02 -24.81
#